data_a40ce0c4b3f89ba6ebd59a37a117df14
#
_entry.id   a40ce0c4b3f89ba6ebd59a37a117df14
#
_cell.length_a   1.000
_cell.length_b   1.000
_cell.length_c   1.000
_cell.angle_alpha   90.00
_cell.angle_beta   90.00
_cell.angle_gamma   90.00
#
_symmetry.space_group_name_H-M   'P 1'
#
loop_
_entity.id
_entity.type
_entity.pdbx_description
1 polymer ?
#
loop_
_entity_poly.entity_id
_entity_poly.type
_entity_poly.pdbx_seq_one_letter_code
_entity_poly.pdbx_strand_id
1 'polypeptide(L)'
;MRTVARRQVLAQVEDHVAAIRLCLENRLRMPALALIYCGIDVLANLDRPADDADVTQVDFVRWAERYMECDKSLGVSGLDLYAARCGILHTYGMDSRLSKKGRARPIVYAWGNRSPDGPTKLLQSLGRPEIMIKIESLFSAYQHGIETFGKALDDNPALESLGCQRGRKLFMNQSTFP
;
A
#
# COMPACT_ATOMS: atom_id res chain seq x y z
N MET A 1 -14.56 21.33 -11.68
CA MET A 1 -15.17 21.11 -10.34
C MET A 1 -15.09 19.62 -10.02
N ARG A 2 -14.41 19.24 -8.91
CA ARG A 2 -14.36 17.84 -8.47
C ARG A 2 -15.77 17.37 -8.12
N THR A 3 -16.19 16.19 -8.59
CA THR A 3 -17.49 15.62 -8.29
C THR A 3 -17.65 15.36 -6.79
N VAL A 4 -18.91 15.33 -6.26
CA VAL A 4 -19.18 15.00 -4.86
C VAL A 4 -18.57 13.63 -4.48
N ALA A 5 -18.69 12.64 -5.38
CA ALA A 5 -18.12 11.32 -5.19
C ALA A 5 -16.60 11.35 -5.02
N ARG A 6 -15.89 12.14 -5.83
CA ARG A 6 -14.44 12.29 -5.71
C ARG A 6 -14.04 12.90 -4.36
N ARG A 7 -14.77 13.92 -3.90
CA ARG A 7 -14.51 14.51 -2.58
C ARG A 7 -14.67 13.50 -1.46
N GLN A 8 -15.69 12.67 -1.52
CA GLN A 8 -15.89 11.61 -0.52
C GLN A 8 -14.76 10.59 -0.53
N VAL A 9 -14.31 10.12 -1.69
CA VAL A 9 -13.18 9.19 -1.80
C VAL A 9 -11.90 9.82 -1.24
N LEU A 10 -11.62 11.08 -1.58
CA LEU A 10 -10.43 11.78 -1.08
C LEU A 10 -10.47 11.96 0.44
N ALA A 11 -11.61 12.34 1.01
CA ALA A 11 -11.76 12.47 2.47
C ALA A 11 -11.47 11.14 3.18
N GLN A 12 -11.95 10.02 2.65
CA GLN A 12 -11.67 8.70 3.23
C GLN A 12 -10.19 8.30 3.13
N VAL A 13 -9.52 8.66 2.02
CA VAL A 13 -8.08 8.45 1.88
C VAL A 13 -7.30 9.33 2.86
N GLU A 14 -7.71 10.58 3.07
CA GLU A 14 -7.11 11.49 4.05
C GLU A 14 -7.27 10.96 5.48
N ASP A 15 -8.46 10.49 5.86
CA ASP A 15 -8.72 9.85 7.16
C ASP A 15 -7.85 8.60 7.36
N HIS A 16 -7.70 7.80 6.32
CA HIS A 16 -6.85 6.61 6.35
C HIS A 16 -5.37 6.95 6.57
N VAL A 17 -4.86 7.96 5.86
CA VAL A 17 -3.49 8.47 6.04
C VAL A 17 -3.30 9.04 7.44
N ALA A 18 -4.29 9.77 7.97
CA ALA A 18 -4.26 10.30 9.33
C ALA A 18 -4.19 9.17 10.38
N ALA A 19 -4.96 8.09 10.19
CA ALA A 19 -4.93 6.92 11.07
C ALA A 19 -3.56 6.23 11.06
N ILE A 20 -2.92 6.06 9.89
CA ILE A 20 -1.55 5.52 9.80
C ILE A 20 -0.58 6.40 10.57
N ARG A 21 -0.65 7.72 10.38
CA ARG A 21 0.22 8.68 11.07
C ARG A 21 0.07 8.58 12.59
N LEU A 22 -1.16 8.56 13.10
CA LEU A 22 -1.44 8.36 14.52
C LEU A 22 -0.86 7.05 15.06
N CYS A 23 -0.97 5.96 14.29
CA CYS A 23 -0.36 4.69 14.66
C CYS A 23 1.17 4.79 14.77
N LEU A 24 1.83 5.45 13.81
CA LEU A 24 3.29 5.62 13.82
C LEU A 24 3.76 6.50 14.98
N GLU A 25 3.10 7.61 15.23
CA GLU A 25 3.37 8.54 16.35
C GLU A 25 3.25 7.82 17.70
N ASN A 26 2.26 6.95 17.86
CA ASN A 26 2.04 6.15 19.05
C ASN A 26 2.80 4.81 19.06
N ARG A 27 3.74 4.60 18.14
CA ARG A 27 4.56 3.38 18.02
C ARG A 27 3.77 2.09 17.81
N LEU A 28 2.54 2.19 17.31
CA LEU A 28 1.67 1.07 16.93
C LEU A 28 2.05 0.54 15.54
N ARG A 29 3.19 -0.16 15.46
CA ARG A 29 3.84 -0.50 14.17
C ARG A 29 3.04 -1.50 13.35
N MET A 30 2.54 -2.56 13.98
CA MET A 30 1.77 -3.58 13.26
C MET A 30 0.42 -3.04 12.74
N PRO A 31 -0.36 -2.27 13.52
CA PRO A 31 -1.51 -1.57 12.99
C PRO A 31 -1.18 -0.62 11.84
N ALA A 32 -0.08 0.15 11.94
CA ALA A 32 0.35 1.03 10.84
C ALA A 32 0.64 0.25 9.55
N LEU A 33 1.40 -0.87 9.64
CA LEU A 33 1.66 -1.75 8.50
C LEU A 33 0.37 -2.31 7.89
N ALA A 34 -0.52 -2.82 8.73
CA ALA A 34 -1.81 -3.36 8.27
C ALA A 34 -2.61 -2.29 7.51
N LEU A 35 -2.70 -1.07 8.06
CA LEU A 35 -3.38 0.03 7.40
C LEU A 35 -2.71 0.41 6.07
N ILE A 36 -1.38 0.51 6.00
CA ILE A 36 -0.68 0.81 4.74
C ILE A 36 -1.06 -0.22 3.68
N TYR A 37 -1.00 -1.51 3.99
CA TYR A 37 -1.34 -2.57 3.03
C TYR A 37 -2.82 -2.59 2.65
N CYS A 38 -3.71 -2.37 3.58
CA CYS A 38 -5.15 -2.19 3.28
C CYS A 38 -5.38 -0.98 2.36
N GLY A 39 -4.66 0.11 2.59
CA GLY A 39 -4.75 1.30 1.74
C GLY A 39 -4.29 1.05 0.30
N ILE A 40 -3.20 0.28 0.11
CA ILE A 40 -2.76 -0.14 -1.23
C ILE A 40 -3.83 -1.01 -1.90
N ASP A 41 -4.42 -1.99 -1.20
CA ASP A 41 -5.52 -2.82 -1.73
C ASP A 41 -6.70 -1.96 -2.21
N VAL A 42 -7.10 -0.98 -1.40
CA VAL A 42 -8.20 -0.06 -1.73
C VAL A 42 -7.89 0.75 -2.98
N LEU A 43 -6.69 1.34 -3.07
CA LEU A 43 -6.30 2.17 -4.22
C LEU A 43 -6.09 1.33 -5.49
N ALA A 44 -5.55 0.12 -5.37
CA ALA A 44 -5.46 -0.84 -6.46
C ALA A 44 -6.85 -1.23 -7.00
N ASN A 45 -7.85 -1.41 -6.10
CA ASN A 45 -9.23 -1.66 -6.50
C ASN A 45 -9.85 -0.47 -7.25
N LEU A 46 -9.49 0.77 -6.90
CA LEU A 46 -9.96 1.96 -7.64
C LEU A 46 -9.34 2.06 -9.04
N ASP A 47 -8.07 1.64 -9.21
CA ASP A 47 -7.29 1.71 -10.45
C ASP A 47 -7.53 0.53 -11.42
N ARG A 48 -8.11 -0.58 -10.96
CA ARG A 48 -8.23 -1.79 -11.79
C ARG A 48 -9.03 -1.56 -13.08
N PRO A 49 -8.82 -2.38 -14.15
CA PRO A 49 -9.59 -2.31 -15.40
C PRO A 49 -11.10 -2.48 -15.19
N ALA A 50 -11.90 -1.96 -16.13
CA ALA A 50 -13.37 -1.97 -16.04
C ALA A 50 -13.95 -3.38 -15.97
N ASP A 51 -13.35 -4.30 -16.72
CA ASP A 51 -13.85 -5.66 -16.95
C ASP A 51 -13.56 -6.63 -15.80
N ASP A 52 -12.70 -6.23 -14.85
CA ASP A 52 -12.34 -7.07 -13.71
C ASP A 52 -13.42 -7.00 -12.61
N ALA A 53 -13.95 -8.16 -12.21
CA ALA A 53 -14.99 -8.26 -11.18
C ALA A 53 -14.44 -7.93 -9.78
N ASP A 54 -13.25 -8.46 -9.44
CA ASP A 54 -12.62 -8.33 -8.12
C ASP A 54 -11.19 -7.85 -8.23
N VAL A 55 -10.68 -7.21 -7.15
CA VAL A 55 -9.27 -6.84 -7.04
C VAL A 55 -8.41 -8.08 -6.86
N THR A 56 -7.32 -8.16 -7.60
CA THR A 56 -6.41 -9.30 -7.64
C THR A 56 -4.99 -8.94 -7.17
N GLN A 57 -4.13 -9.98 -7.04
CA GLN A 57 -2.69 -9.78 -6.85
C GLN A 57 -2.09 -8.90 -7.94
N VAL A 58 -2.52 -9.07 -9.19
CA VAL A 58 -1.99 -8.31 -10.34
C VAL A 58 -2.28 -6.82 -10.19
N ASP A 59 -3.47 -6.47 -9.72
CA ASP A 59 -3.86 -5.07 -9.50
C ASP A 59 -3.05 -4.42 -8.39
N PHE A 60 -2.84 -5.12 -7.27
CA PHE A 60 -1.99 -4.66 -6.18
C PHE A 60 -0.57 -4.39 -6.66
N VAL A 61 0.04 -5.38 -7.33
CA VAL A 61 1.42 -5.28 -7.85
C VAL A 61 1.54 -4.12 -8.83
N ARG A 62 0.63 -4.03 -9.80
CA ARG A 62 0.60 -2.95 -10.79
C ARG A 62 0.51 -1.57 -10.13
N TRP A 63 -0.38 -1.41 -9.14
CA TRP A 63 -0.55 -0.14 -8.44
C TRP A 63 0.73 0.26 -7.66
N ALA A 64 1.30 -0.68 -6.92
CA ALA A 64 2.53 -0.45 -6.14
C ALA A 64 3.72 -0.09 -7.04
N GLU A 65 3.90 -0.78 -8.16
CA GLU A 65 4.98 -0.51 -9.10
C GLU A 65 4.79 0.81 -9.85
N ARG A 66 3.55 1.09 -10.28
CA ARG A 66 3.24 2.26 -11.10
C ARG A 66 3.24 3.56 -10.29
N TYR A 67 2.64 3.56 -9.11
CA TYR A 67 2.38 4.79 -8.38
C TYR A 67 3.29 5.00 -7.17
N MET A 68 3.69 3.93 -6.47
CA MET A 68 4.67 4.03 -5.38
C MET A 68 6.11 3.98 -5.89
N GLU A 69 6.34 3.52 -7.13
CA GLU A 69 7.69 3.25 -7.67
C GLU A 69 8.54 2.45 -6.68
N CYS A 70 7.96 1.39 -6.11
CA CYS A 70 8.51 0.68 -4.94
C CYS A 70 9.87 0.05 -5.18
N ASP A 71 10.23 -0.28 -6.41
CA ASP A 71 11.56 -0.73 -6.82
C ASP A 71 12.62 0.34 -6.63
N LYS A 72 12.32 1.59 -6.99
CA LYS A 72 13.22 2.74 -6.86
C LYS A 72 13.24 3.30 -5.44
N SER A 73 12.06 3.42 -4.81
CA SER A 73 11.91 4.06 -3.50
C SER A 73 12.29 3.17 -2.33
N LEU A 74 12.11 1.86 -2.45
CA LEU A 74 12.25 0.88 -1.37
C LEU A 74 13.21 -0.28 -1.71
N GLY A 75 13.62 -0.45 -2.96
CA GLY A 75 14.42 -1.58 -3.42
C GLY A 75 13.68 -2.92 -3.41
N VAL A 76 12.34 -2.90 -3.42
CA VAL A 76 11.48 -4.09 -3.42
C VAL A 76 10.53 -4.08 -4.61
N SER A 77 10.18 -5.26 -5.11
CA SER A 77 9.18 -5.38 -6.16
C SER A 77 7.75 -5.26 -5.59
N GLY A 78 6.78 -4.94 -6.47
CA GLY A 78 5.37 -5.00 -6.09
C GLY A 78 4.94 -6.40 -5.60
N LEU A 79 5.58 -7.45 -6.13
CA LEU A 79 5.33 -8.83 -5.68
C LEU A 79 5.88 -9.10 -4.27
N ASP A 80 7.02 -8.53 -3.89
CA ASP A 80 7.55 -8.60 -2.52
C ASP A 80 6.59 -7.92 -1.55
N LEU A 81 6.06 -6.73 -1.91
CA LEU A 81 5.07 -6.02 -1.11
C LEU A 81 3.75 -6.81 -0.98
N TYR A 82 3.27 -7.42 -2.07
CA TYR A 82 2.07 -8.26 -2.01
C TYR A 82 2.27 -9.48 -1.12
N ALA A 83 3.43 -10.13 -1.20
CA ALA A 83 3.77 -11.25 -0.33
C ALA A 83 3.80 -10.84 1.15
N ALA A 84 4.41 -9.70 1.45
CA ALA A 84 4.44 -9.13 2.80
C ALA A 84 3.04 -8.76 3.31
N ARG A 85 2.18 -8.16 2.45
CA ARG A 85 0.76 -7.91 2.73
C ARG A 85 0.05 -9.19 3.17
N CYS A 86 0.25 -10.29 2.44
CA CYS A 86 -0.38 -11.56 2.80
C CYS A 86 0.08 -12.07 4.17
N GLY A 87 1.36 -11.96 4.50
CA GLY A 87 1.87 -12.32 5.82
C GLY A 87 1.30 -11.45 6.93
N ILE A 88 1.38 -10.13 6.76
CA ILE A 88 0.94 -9.16 7.77
C ILE A 88 -0.56 -9.27 8.04
N LEU A 89 -1.41 -9.26 7.01
CA LEU A 89 -2.87 -9.21 7.20
C LEU A 89 -3.47 -10.53 7.70
N HIS A 90 -2.82 -11.66 7.45
CA HIS A 90 -3.37 -12.95 7.86
C HIS A 90 -2.78 -13.49 9.17
N THR A 91 -1.50 -13.20 9.46
CA THR A 91 -0.80 -13.85 10.58
C THR A 91 0.08 -12.91 11.39
N TYR A 92 0.15 -11.62 11.06
CA TYR A 92 1.17 -10.69 11.57
C TYR A 92 2.61 -11.20 11.39
N GLY A 93 2.82 -12.10 10.41
CA GLY A 93 4.10 -12.75 10.15
C GLY A 93 4.79 -12.22 8.89
N MET A 94 6.08 -12.54 8.76
CA MET A 94 6.87 -12.21 7.57
C MET A 94 6.62 -13.21 6.43
N ASP A 95 6.15 -14.40 6.74
CA ASP A 95 6.00 -15.50 5.80
C ASP A 95 4.68 -15.47 5.06
N SER A 96 4.75 -15.65 3.75
CA SER A 96 3.59 -15.88 2.90
C SER A 96 3.81 -17.14 2.04
N ARG A 97 2.75 -17.60 1.36
CA ARG A 97 2.88 -18.69 0.39
C ARG A 97 3.88 -18.36 -0.72
N LEU A 98 3.99 -17.08 -1.11
CA LEU A 98 4.90 -16.63 -2.17
C LEU A 98 6.36 -16.66 -1.69
N SER A 99 6.64 -16.16 -0.49
CA SER A 99 7.99 -16.17 0.07
C SER A 99 8.47 -17.60 0.36
N LYS A 100 7.61 -18.46 0.89
CA LYS A 100 7.93 -19.89 1.11
C LYS A 100 8.23 -20.67 -0.17
N LYS A 101 7.70 -20.22 -1.32
CA LYS A 101 7.98 -20.79 -2.64
C LYS A 101 9.16 -20.11 -3.35
N GLY A 102 9.86 -19.18 -2.72
CA GLY A 102 10.96 -18.42 -3.31
C GLY A 102 10.54 -17.49 -4.45
N ARG A 103 9.24 -17.16 -4.56
CA ARG A 103 8.71 -16.28 -5.62
C ARG A 103 8.75 -14.78 -5.24
N ALA A 104 8.89 -14.48 -3.97
CA ALA A 104 9.03 -13.14 -3.43
C ALA A 104 10.02 -13.16 -2.27
N ARG A 105 10.73 -12.06 -2.09
CA ARG A 105 11.67 -11.89 -0.96
C ARG A 105 10.88 -11.52 0.29
N PRO A 106 11.16 -12.13 1.46
CA PRO A 106 10.56 -11.71 2.71
C PRO A 106 11.02 -10.29 3.07
N ILE A 107 10.10 -9.48 3.61
CA ILE A 107 10.40 -8.12 4.07
C ILE A 107 10.45 -8.11 5.59
N VAL A 108 11.57 -7.61 6.13
CA VAL A 108 11.77 -7.31 7.54
C VAL A 108 11.57 -5.81 7.75
N TYR A 109 10.77 -5.42 8.75
CA TYR A 109 10.48 -4.02 9.01
C TYR A 109 11.38 -3.47 10.11
N ALA A 110 12.02 -2.33 9.81
CA ALA A 110 12.78 -1.53 10.74
C ALA A 110 12.05 -0.19 11.02
N TRP A 111 12.50 0.51 12.04
CA TRP A 111 12.02 1.83 12.41
C TRP A 111 13.13 2.66 13.05
N GLY A 112 12.95 3.97 13.10
CA GLY A 112 13.92 4.88 13.71
C GLY A 112 14.96 5.41 12.74
N ASN A 113 16.05 6.02 13.25
CA ASN A 113 16.93 6.87 12.45
C ASN A 113 18.07 6.14 11.71
N ARG A 114 18.34 4.87 12.03
CA ARG A 114 19.43 4.12 11.36
C ARG A 114 19.00 3.65 9.98
N SER A 115 19.94 3.65 9.00
CA SER A 115 19.70 3.07 7.67
C SER A 115 19.52 1.56 7.76
N PRO A 116 18.58 0.96 7.00
CA PRO A 116 18.43 -0.48 6.88
C PRO A 116 19.48 -1.14 5.97
N ASP A 117 20.30 -0.36 5.24
CA ASP A 117 21.22 -0.88 4.21
C ASP A 117 22.29 -1.80 4.78
N GLY A 118 22.86 -1.46 5.93
CA GLY A 118 23.86 -2.29 6.60
C GLY A 118 23.33 -3.67 6.97
N PRO A 119 22.23 -3.75 7.74
CA PRO A 119 21.55 -5.02 8.04
C PRO A 119 21.11 -5.79 6.80
N THR A 120 20.60 -5.13 5.75
CA THR A 120 20.21 -5.78 4.48
C THR A 120 21.43 -6.42 3.81
N LYS A 121 22.55 -5.70 3.69
CA LYS A 121 23.81 -6.24 3.13
C LYS A 121 24.34 -7.42 3.94
N LEU A 122 24.24 -7.37 5.26
CA LEU A 122 24.62 -8.47 6.13
C LEU A 122 23.76 -9.71 5.87
N LEU A 123 22.43 -9.57 5.79
CA LEU A 123 21.53 -10.68 5.46
C LEU A 123 21.91 -11.30 4.10
N GLN A 124 22.16 -10.47 3.09
CA GLN A 124 22.60 -10.92 1.77
C GLN A 124 23.94 -11.67 1.81
N SER A 125 24.94 -11.18 2.57
CA SER A 125 26.23 -11.86 2.72
C SER A 125 26.13 -13.22 3.41
N LEU A 126 25.07 -13.43 4.20
CA LEU A 126 24.74 -14.71 4.84
C LEU A 126 23.84 -15.60 3.97
N GLY A 127 23.63 -15.24 2.69
CA GLY A 127 22.78 -15.99 1.78
C GLY A 127 21.29 -15.92 2.12
N ARG A 128 20.89 -14.95 2.97
CA ARG A 128 19.49 -14.74 3.37
C ARG A 128 18.77 -13.87 2.33
N PRO A 129 17.58 -14.25 1.85
CA PRO A 129 16.86 -13.51 0.82
C PRO A 129 16.11 -12.28 1.34
N GLU A 130 16.05 -12.07 2.66
CA GLU A 130 15.27 -11.03 3.29
C GLU A 130 15.79 -9.64 2.96
N ILE A 131 14.88 -8.70 2.81
CA ILE A 131 15.17 -7.27 2.66
C ILE A 131 14.63 -6.54 3.87
N MET A 132 15.43 -5.60 4.39
CA MET A 132 14.98 -4.73 5.47
C MET A 132 14.55 -3.38 4.91
N ILE A 133 13.32 -2.96 5.20
CA ILE A 133 12.81 -1.62 4.87
C ILE A 133 12.32 -0.91 6.13
N LYS A 134 12.36 0.42 6.11
CA LYS A 134 11.79 1.22 7.20
C LYS A 134 10.30 1.38 7.02
N ILE A 135 9.55 1.29 8.11
CA ILE A 135 8.09 1.52 8.08
C ILE A 135 7.80 2.96 7.61
N GLU A 136 8.61 3.92 8.06
CA GLU A 136 8.51 5.32 7.67
C GLU A 136 8.74 5.51 6.16
N SER A 137 9.70 4.78 5.57
CA SER A 137 9.95 4.81 4.12
C SER A 137 8.80 4.17 3.35
N LEU A 138 8.23 3.06 3.83
CA LEU A 138 7.06 2.44 3.23
C LEU A 138 5.85 3.40 3.27
N PHE A 139 5.65 4.11 4.39
CA PHE A 139 4.58 5.10 4.50
C PHE A 139 4.80 6.27 3.55
N SER A 140 6.03 6.79 3.44
CA SER A 140 6.37 7.86 2.48
C SER A 140 6.13 7.43 1.04
N ALA A 141 6.52 6.20 0.66
CA ALA A 141 6.26 5.66 -0.67
C ALA A 141 4.75 5.50 -0.94
N TYR A 142 3.97 5.07 0.06
CA TYR A 142 2.51 5.01 -0.03
C TYR A 142 1.88 6.39 -0.24
N GLN A 143 2.32 7.42 0.49
CA GLN A 143 1.84 8.79 0.31
C GLN A 143 2.18 9.32 -1.09
N HIS A 144 3.40 9.07 -1.57
CA HIS A 144 3.79 9.39 -2.95
C HIS A 144 2.88 8.69 -3.97
N GLY A 145 2.56 7.42 -3.73
CA GLY A 145 1.62 6.65 -4.56
C GLY A 145 0.23 7.28 -4.62
N ILE A 146 -0.29 7.76 -3.49
CA ILE A 146 -1.57 8.49 -3.43
C ILE A 146 -1.53 9.76 -4.30
N GLU A 147 -0.46 10.56 -4.17
CA GLU A 147 -0.30 11.80 -4.92
C GLU A 147 -0.19 11.54 -6.43
N THR A 148 0.60 10.54 -6.81
CA THR A 148 0.80 10.16 -8.22
C THR A 148 -0.49 9.60 -8.83
N PHE A 149 -1.21 8.75 -8.09
CA PHE A 149 -2.51 8.24 -8.51
C PHE A 149 -3.55 9.37 -8.62
N GLY A 150 -3.53 10.33 -7.70
CA GLY A 150 -4.38 11.53 -7.76
C GLY A 150 -4.17 12.31 -9.05
N LYS A 151 -2.92 12.51 -9.49
CA LYS A 151 -2.59 13.14 -10.77
C LYS A 151 -3.10 12.32 -11.95
N ALA A 152 -2.92 10.99 -11.92
CA ALA A 152 -3.43 10.12 -12.97
C ALA A 152 -4.96 10.17 -13.11
N LEU A 153 -5.69 10.36 -12.01
CA LEU A 153 -7.14 10.61 -12.04
C LEU A 153 -7.48 11.97 -12.65
N ASP A 154 -6.67 13.01 -12.40
CA ASP A 154 -6.87 14.34 -13.02
C ASP A 154 -6.65 14.29 -14.54
N ASP A 155 -5.69 13.50 -14.99
CA ASP A 155 -5.32 13.39 -16.41
C ASP A 155 -6.19 12.40 -17.20
N ASN A 156 -6.95 11.51 -16.50
CA ASN A 156 -7.76 10.46 -17.15
C ASN A 156 -9.20 10.45 -16.63
N PRO A 157 -10.15 11.13 -17.31
CA PRO A 157 -11.56 11.18 -16.89
C PRO A 157 -12.26 9.81 -16.82
N ALA A 158 -11.84 8.84 -17.66
CA ALA A 158 -12.41 7.50 -17.63
C ALA A 158 -12.00 6.76 -16.36
N LEU A 159 -10.71 6.85 -15.97
CA LEU A 159 -10.20 6.30 -14.72
C LEU A 159 -10.86 6.98 -13.52
N GLU A 160 -11.01 8.30 -13.54
CA GLU A 160 -11.72 9.05 -12.48
C GLU A 160 -13.16 8.56 -12.32
N SER A 161 -13.89 8.40 -13.41
CA SER A 161 -15.28 7.92 -13.39
C SER A 161 -15.40 6.53 -12.77
N LEU A 162 -14.57 5.59 -13.22
CA LEU A 162 -14.53 4.23 -12.68
C LEU A 162 -14.12 4.19 -11.19
N GLY A 163 -13.07 4.92 -10.83
CA GLY A 163 -12.60 5.03 -9.45
C GLY A 163 -13.66 5.60 -8.53
N CYS A 164 -14.35 6.67 -8.95
CA CYS A 164 -15.46 7.25 -8.20
C CYS A 164 -16.65 6.29 -8.06
N GLN A 165 -17.00 5.54 -9.09
CA GLN A 165 -18.07 4.54 -9.04
C GLN A 165 -17.76 3.44 -8.02
N ARG A 166 -16.53 2.94 -8.01
CA ARG A 166 -16.07 1.92 -7.07
C ARG A 166 -15.95 2.47 -5.65
N GLY A 167 -15.43 3.67 -5.52
CA GLY A 167 -15.28 4.34 -4.22
C GLY A 167 -16.61 4.53 -3.48
N ARG A 168 -17.70 4.79 -4.18
CA ARG A 168 -19.04 4.85 -3.57
C ARG A 168 -19.47 3.55 -2.92
N LYS A 169 -19.00 2.39 -3.43
CA LYS A 169 -19.33 1.08 -2.85
C LYS A 169 -18.43 0.71 -1.68
N LEU A 170 -17.17 1.20 -1.68
CA LEU A 170 -16.20 0.89 -0.65
C LEU A 170 -16.42 1.68 0.65
N PHE A 171 -16.83 2.93 0.52
CA PHE A 171 -16.95 3.87 1.64
C PHE A 171 -18.40 4.18 1.96
N MET A 172 -19.21 3.12 2.18
CA MET A 172 -20.63 3.27 2.58
C MET A 172 -20.74 3.59 4.08
N ASN A 173 -20.21 4.73 4.49
CA ASN A 173 -20.42 5.26 5.83
C ASN A 173 -21.55 6.29 5.80
N GLN A 174 -22.61 6.04 6.54
CA GLN A 174 -23.66 7.03 6.80
C GLN A 174 -23.58 7.46 8.25
N SER A 175 -23.47 8.77 8.49
CA SER A 175 -23.66 9.31 9.84
C SER A 175 -25.13 9.11 10.24
N THR A 176 -25.35 8.45 11.37
CA THR A 176 -26.67 8.31 11.99
C THR A 176 -26.92 9.40 13.04
N PHE A 177 -25.97 10.30 13.22
CA PHE A 177 -26.10 11.44 14.12
C PHE A 177 -26.53 12.68 13.34
N PRO A 178 -27.47 13.45 13.86
CA PRO A 178 -27.92 14.72 13.27
C PRO A 178 -26.82 15.78 13.27
#